data_c6be4ec8efae648d4c7bd6cf928703e1
#
_entry.id   c6be4ec8efae648d4c7bd6cf928703e1
#
_cell.length_a   1.000
_cell.length_b   1.000
_cell.length_c   1.000
_cell.angle_alpha   90.00
_cell.angle_beta   90.00
_cell.angle_gamma   90.00
#
_symmetry.space_group_name_H-M   'P 1'
#
loop_
_entity.id
_entity.type
_entity.pdbx_description
1 polymer ?
#
loop_
_entity_poly.entity_id
_entity_poly.type
_entity_poly.pdbx_seq_one_letter_code
_entity_poly.pdbx_strand_id
1 'polypeptide(L)'
;MNPEIIGWIYMNKPEISLPILRSHTDDSWYLYHDAVGNYKREGSLFVEHEFNGPDFTDPVTIIYGHRMSSGSMFGTLQATLSEDGYFDESRYIVIFTQKETKIYQIFATLPSDSQHILYYNDFNAEGVFDAYIDALYQSTGMEVRLIPEARPSEGDRVVVLSSCLWGDRTKRYLVFAKEVQNIKAQ
;
A
#
# COMPACT_ATOMS: atom_id res chain seq x y z
N MET A 1 -18.38 6.40 15.26
CA MET A 1 -17.14 6.18 14.47
C MET A 1 -17.51 5.17 13.39
N ASN A 2 -17.07 5.34 12.13
CA ASN A 2 -17.38 4.41 11.06
C ASN A 2 -16.71 3.04 11.36
N PRO A 3 -17.46 1.93 11.47
CA PRO A 3 -16.90 0.60 11.77
C PRO A 3 -16.05 0.02 10.63
N GLU A 4 -16.15 0.58 9.43
CA GLU A 4 -15.35 0.19 8.26
C GLU A 4 -13.94 0.79 8.26
N ILE A 5 -13.59 1.66 9.25
CA ILE A 5 -12.21 2.08 9.47
C ILE A 5 -11.46 0.92 10.14
N ILE A 6 -10.58 0.27 9.38
CA ILE A 6 -9.79 -0.88 9.83
C ILE A 6 -8.41 -0.49 10.36
N GLY A 7 -7.93 0.71 10.04
CA GLY A 7 -6.62 1.19 10.47
C GLY A 7 -6.40 2.65 10.12
N TRP A 8 -5.21 3.12 10.48
CA TRP A 8 -4.71 4.45 10.18
C TRP A 8 -3.27 4.36 9.70
N ILE A 9 -3.00 4.81 8.47
CA ILE A 9 -1.64 4.86 7.93
C ILE A 9 -0.95 6.16 8.33
N TYR A 10 0.32 6.04 8.69
CA TYR A 10 1.20 7.18 8.92
C TYR A 10 2.52 6.99 8.19
N MET A 11 2.94 8.02 7.46
CA MET A 11 4.27 8.16 6.88
C MET A 11 4.76 9.58 7.19
N ASN A 12 6.04 9.71 7.54
CA ASN A 12 6.64 11.01 7.83
C ASN A 12 7.03 11.76 6.54
N LYS A 13 7.53 11.02 5.54
CA LYS A 13 7.91 11.57 4.22
C LYS A 13 7.57 10.54 3.13
N PRO A 14 6.64 10.86 2.19
CA PRO A 14 5.76 12.05 2.23
C PRO A 14 4.87 12.04 3.46
N GLU A 15 4.44 13.22 3.91
CA GLU A 15 3.52 13.31 5.05
C GLU A 15 2.15 12.73 4.65
N ILE A 16 1.85 11.55 5.18
CA ILE A 16 0.55 10.87 5.02
C ILE A 16 0.06 10.48 6.41
N SER A 17 -1.16 10.91 6.75
CA SER A 17 -1.83 10.55 8.00
C SER A 17 -3.33 10.44 7.73
N LEU A 18 -3.80 9.23 7.37
CA LEU A 18 -5.13 9.00 6.83
C LEU A 18 -5.73 7.69 7.35
N PRO A 19 -7.08 7.60 7.50
CA PRO A 19 -7.75 6.35 7.78
C PRO A 19 -7.67 5.39 6.59
N ILE A 20 -7.60 4.10 6.89
CA ILE A 20 -7.75 3.01 5.91
C ILE A 20 -9.11 2.38 6.15
N LEU A 21 -9.91 2.27 5.10
CA LEU A 21 -11.26 1.76 5.15
C LEU A 21 -11.39 0.43 4.39
N ARG A 22 -12.41 -0.33 4.76
CA ARG A 22 -12.77 -1.57 4.08
C ARG A 22 -14.29 -1.69 4.06
N SER A 23 -14.88 -1.46 2.90
CA SER A 23 -16.32 -1.65 2.72
C SER A 23 -16.68 -3.13 2.91
N HIS A 24 -17.85 -3.41 3.42
CA HIS A 24 -18.35 -4.77 3.56
C HIS A 24 -19.16 -5.27 2.35
N THR A 25 -19.46 -4.37 1.40
CA THR A 25 -20.41 -4.67 0.32
C THR A 25 -20.00 -4.17 -1.06
N ASP A 26 -19.12 -3.16 -1.14
CA ASP A 26 -18.73 -2.55 -2.41
C ASP A 26 -17.27 -2.06 -2.32
N ASP A 27 -16.36 -2.78 -2.97
CA ASP A 27 -14.94 -2.46 -2.99
C ASP A 27 -14.62 -1.14 -3.69
N SER A 28 -15.52 -0.62 -4.51
CA SER A 28 -15.37 0.68 -5.16
C SER A 28 -15.94 1.86 -4.36
N TRP A 29 -16.66 1.62 -3.25
CA TRP A 29 -17.36 2.66 -2.49
C TRP A 29 -16.43 3.80 -2.06
N TYR A 30 -15.31 3.45 -1.44
CA TYR A 30 -14.35 4.43 -0.92
C TYR A 30 -13.48 5.09 -1.99
N LEU A 31 -13.62 4.69 -3.24
CA LEU A 31 -13.01 5.40 -4.36
C LEU A 31 -13.54 6.85 -4.48
N TYR A 32 -14.81 7.07 -4.08
CA TYR A 32 -15.46 8.39 -4.18
C TYR A 32 -16.25 8.79 -2.91
N HIS A 33 -15.96 8.17 -1.76
CA HIS A 33 -16.61 8.51 -0.49
C HIS A 33 -15.57 8.71 0.61
N ASP A 34 -15.84 9.70 1.49
CA ASP A 34 -15.02 9.91 2.67
C ASP A 34 -15.37 8.92 3.80
N ALA A 35 -14.61 8.99 4.90
CA ALA A 35 -14.78 8.10 6.05
C ALA A 35 -16.12 8.27 6.80
N VAL A 36 -16.90 9.28 6.48
CA VAL A 36 -18.26 9.49 7.04
C VAL A 36 -19.38 9.21 6.04
N GLY A 37 -19.01 8.74 4.82
CA GLY A 37 -19.95 8.30 3.79
C GLY A 37 -20.43 9.40 2.85
N ASN A 38 -19.87 10.61 2.90
CA ASN A 38 -20.20 11.64 1.93
C ASN A 38 -19.44 11.42 0.62
N TYR A 39 -20.10 11.74 -0.50
CA TYR A 39 -19.42 11.77 -1.79
C TYR A 39 -18.26 12.79 -1.76
N LYS A 40 -17.08 12.32 -2.13
CA LYS A 40 -15.86 13.11 -2.19
C LYS A 40 -14.96 12.61 -3.30
N ARG A 41 -14.57 13.49 -4.21
CA ARG A 41 -13.75 13.13 -5.39
C ARG A 41 -12.42 12.48 -5.02
N GLU A 42 -11.83 12.87 -3.91
CA GLU A 42 -10.59 12.29 -3.41
C GLU A 42 -10.79 10.91 -2.79
N GLY A 43 -12.02 10.55 -2.46
CA GLY A 43 -12.34 9.30 -1.77
C GLY A 43 -11.64 9.16 -0.42
N SER A 44 -11.29 7.94 -0.11
CA SER A 44 -10.49 7.54 1.06
C SER A 44 -9.44 6.52 0.66
N LEU A 45 -8.49 6.22 1.54
CA LEU A 45 -7.66 5.03 1.38
C LEU A 45 -8.47 3.80 1.76
N PHE A 46 -8.37 2.74 0.96
CA PHE A 46 -9.16 1.55 1.20
C PHE A 46 -8.45 0.26 0.79
N VAL A 47 -8.93 -0.85 1.33
CA VAL A 47 -8.62 -2.20 0.87
C VAL A 47 -9.88 -2.86 0.35
N GLU A 48 -9.73 -3.79 -0.59
CA GLU A 48 -10.84 -4.56 -1.18
C GLU A 48 -11.21 -5.72 -0.27
N HIS A 49 -12.49 -5.84 0.11
CA HIS A 49 -12.96 -6.87 1.05
C HIS A 49 -12.96 -8.27 0.46
N GLU A 50 -13.04 -8.39 -0.87
CA GLU A 50 -12.98 -9.67 -1.55
C GLU A 50 -11.60 -10.33 -1.46
N PHE A 51 -10.54 -9.53 -1.28
CA PHE A 51 -9.16 -10.01 -1.33
C PHE A 51 -8.42 -9.94 0.00
N ASN A 52 -8.71 -8.92 0.80
CA ASN A 52 -7.97 -8.68 2.05
C ASN A 52 -8.86 -8.61 3.29
N GLY A 53 -8.39 -9.23 4.35
CA GLY A 53 -8.98 -9.14 5.68
C GLY A 53 -8.76 -7.75 6.32
N PRO A 54 -9.45 -7.48 7.45
CA PRO A 54 -9.36 -6.19 8.14
C PRO A 54 -8.12 -6.05 9.03
N ASP A 55 -7.38 -7.12 9.29
CA ASP A 55 -6.35 -7.18 10.33
C ASP A 55 -4.91 -7.06 9.77
N PHE A 56 -4.74 -6.86 8.46
CA PHE A 56 -3.41 -6.82 7.79
C PHE A 56 -2.57 -8.07 8.09
N THR A 57 -3.21 -9.23 8.07
CA THR A 57 -2.57 -10.53 8.34
C THR A 57 -2.38 -11.38 7.09
N ASP A 58 -2.93 -10.94 5.95
CA ASP A 58 -2.71 -11.58 4.66
C ASP A 58 -1.24 -11.51 4.26
N PRO A 59 -0.73 -12.45 3.46
CA PRO A 59 0.63 -12.36 2.92
C PRO A 59 0.89 -11.05 2.17
N VAL A 60 -0.09 -10.58 1.39
CA VAL A 60 -0.06 -9.30 0.68
C VAL A 60 -1.38 -8.57 0.87
N THR A 61 -1.33 -7.35 1.41
CA THR A 61 -2.47 -6.44 1.55
C THR A 61 -2.27 -5.23 0.65
N ILE A 62 -3.25 -4.91 -0.20
CA ILE A 62 -3.17 -3.74 -1.08
C ILE A 62 -4.04 -2.60 -0.53
N ILE A 63 -3.41 -1.45 -0.34
CA ILE A 63 -4.07 -0.21 0.07
C ILE A 63 -4.15 0.71 -1.15
N TYR A 64 -5.35 0.96 -1.61
CA TYR A 64 -5.64 1.84 -2.75
C TYR A 64 -5.84 3.28 -2.30
N GLY A 65 -5.41 4.21 -3.12
CA GLY A 65 -5.64 5.63 -2.89
C GLY A 65 -5.45 6.47 -4.14
N HIS A 66 -6.27 7.51 -4.30
CA HIS A 66 -6.12 8.41 -5.43
C HIS A 66 -4.79 9.17 -5.41
N ARG A 67 -4.25 9.44 -6.60
CA ARG A 67 -3.21 10.45 -6.81
C ARG A 67 -3.86 11.79 -7.12
N MET A 68 -3.96 12.64 -6.12
CA MET A 68 -4.53 13.99 -6.30
C MET A 68 -3.45 14.99 -6.71
N SER A 69 -3.79 15.89 -7.64
CA SER A 69 -2.89 16.99 -8.05
C SER A 69 -2.66 18.02 -6.93
N SER A 70 -3.55 18.08 -5.94
CA SER A 70 -3.39 18.88 -4.72
C SER A 70 -2.31 18.34 -3.77
N GLY A 71 -1.79 17.13 -4.01
CA GLY A 71 -0.88 16.43 -3.11
C GLY A 71 -1.57 15.58 -2.05
N SER A 72 -2.91 15.67 -1.90
CA SER A 72 -3.64 14.83 -0.94
C SER A 72 -3.70 13.36 -1.37
N MET A 73 -4.12 12.50 -0.46
CA MET A 73 -4.14 11.05 -0.58
C MET A 73 -2.71 10.53 -0.89
N PHE A 74 -2.51 9.83 -2.02
CA PHE A 74 -1.20 9.41 -2.50
C PHE A 74 -0.59 10.38 -3.53
N GLY A 75 -1.04 11.65 -3.54
CA GLY A 75 -0.66 12.64 -4.54
C GLY A 75 0.83 12.95 -4.62
N THR A 76 1.55 12.93 -3.50
CA THR A 76 2.99 13.20 -3.41
C THR A 76 3.85 11.95 -3.39
N LEU A 77 3.23 10.75 -3.31
CA LEU A 77 3.95 9.50 -3.07
C LEU A 77 5.05 9.23 -4.10
N GLN A 78 4.72 9.26 -5.39
CA GLN A 78 5.68 9.00 -6.47
C GLN A 78 6.83 10.04 -6.47
N ALA A 79 6.50 11.32 -6.40
CA ALA A 79 7.52 12.39 -6.45
C ALA A 79 8.51 12.26 -5.29
N THR A 80 8.00 12.07 -4.07
CA THR A 80 8.85 11.96 -2.87
C THR A 80 9.71 10.70 -2.87
N LEU A 81 9.13 9.55 -3.24
CA LEU A 81 9.85 8.28 -3.24
C LEU A 81 10.87 8.15 -4.40
N SER A 82 10.76 9.05 -5.40
CA SER A 82 11.73 9.14 -6.50
C SER A 82 12.91 10.07 -6.19
N GLU A 83 12.88 10.83 -5.08
CA GLU A 83 13.97 11.70 -4.67
C GLU A 83 15.21 10.91 -4.29
N ASP A 84 16.38 11.40 -4.70
CA ASP A 84 17.67 10.83 -4.30
C ASP A 84 17.84 10.95 -2.77
N GLY A 85 18.35 9.90 -2.14
CA GLY A 85 18.59 9.86 -0.68
C GLY A 85 17.32 9.58 0.16
N TYR A 86 16.13 9.50 -0.44
CA TYR A 86 14.91 9.22 0.34
C TYR A 86 15.04 7.94 1.19
N PHE A 87 15.57 6.86 0.59
CA PHE A 87 15.68 5.57 1.25
C PHE A 87 16.75 5.51 2.33
N ASP A 88 17.63 6.52 2.43
CA ASP A 88 18.66 6.60 3.46
C ASP A 88 18.10 7.08 4.80
N GLU A 89 17.01 7.88 4.78
CA GLU A 89 16.52 8.57 5.96
C GLU A 89 15.16 8.07 6.50
N SER A 90 14.20 7.71 5.65
CA SER A 90 12.80 7.54 6.10
C SER A 90 11.99 6.62 5.20
N ARG A 91 12.20 5.32 5.30
CA ARG A 91 11.53 4.31 4.47
C ARG A 91 10.52 3.45 5.23
N TYR A 92 9.80 4.04 6.16
CA TYR A 92 8.86 3.29 6.99
C TYR A 92 7.41 3.76 6.79
N ILE A 93 6.51 2.79 6.82
CA ILE A 93 5.07 2.98 6.89
C ILE A 93 4.62 2.44 8.24
N VAL A 94 3.82 3.19 8.98
CA VAL A 94 3.22 2.74 10.23
C VAL A 94 1.72 2.59 10.02
N ILE A 95 1.16 1.46 10.40
CA ILE A 95 -0.28 1.22 10.40
C ILE A 95 -0.72 0.97 11.83
N PHE A 96 -1.57 1.87 12.32
CA PHE A 96 -2.23 1.72 13.61
C PHE A 96 -3.57 1.01 13.40
N THR A 97 -3.80 -0.07 14.12
CA THR A 97 -5.09 -0.75 14.22
C THR A 97 -5.64 -0.63 15.64
N GLN A 98 -6.83 -1.13 15.89
CA GLN A 98 -7.38 -1.16 17.25
C GLN A 98 -6.59 -2.09 18.20
N LYS A 99 -5.88 -3.07 17.66
CA LYS A 99 -5.21 -4.14 18.44
C LYS A 99 -3.70 -3.98 18.50
N GLU A 100 -3.10 -3.36 17.50
CA GLU A 100 -1.65 -3.37 17.32
C GLU A 100 -1.17 -2.22 16.44
N THR A 101 0.12 -1.91 16.56
CA THR A 101 0.84 -1.02 15.66
C THR A 101 1.81 -1.85 14.83
N LYS A 102 1.67 -1.78 13.54
CA LYS A 102 2.52 -2.50 12.57
C LYS A 102 3.46 -1.51 11.89
N ILE A 103 4.74 -1.86 11.84
CA ILE A 103 5.77 -1.06 11.17
C ILE A 103 6.27 -1.84 9.97
N TYR A 104 6.19 -1.20 8.81
CA TYR A 104 6.62 -1.77 7.53
C TYR A 104 7.80 -0.98 6.99
N GLN A 105 8.79 -1.68 6.47
CA GLN A 105 9.94 -1.10 5.77
C GLN A 105 9.72 -1.21 4.26
N ILE A 106 9.78 -0.07 3.56
CA ILE A 106 9.68 -0.04 2.09
C ILE A 106 10.91 -0.75 1.50
N PHE A 107 10.67 -1.68 0.58
CA PHE A 107 11.73 -2.43 -0.10
C PHE A 107 11.69 -2.29 -1.62
N ALA A 108 10.56 -1.86 -2.20
CA ALA A 108 10.46 -1.63 -3.63
C ALA A 108 9.46 -0.51 -3.96
N THR A 109 9.78 0.27 -4.99
CA THR A 109 8.84 1.19 -5.63
C THR A 109 9.00 1.11 -7.14
N LEU A 110 7.90 1.04 -7.87
CA LEU A 110 7.95 0.95 -9.34
C LEU A 110 6.63 1.34 -10.01
N PRO A 111 6.70 1.81 -11.27
CA PRO A 111 5.54 1.85 -12.14
C PRO A 111 5.13 0.43 -12.54
N SER A 112 3.83 0.16 -12.63
CA SER A 112 3.26 -1.10 -13.06
C SER A 112 2.11 -0.84 -14.02
N ASP A 113 1.69 -1.87 -14.75
CA ASP A 113 0.40 -1.84 -15.42
C ASP A 113 -0.74 -1.79 -14.40
N SER A 114 -1.99 -1.81 -14.87
CA SER A 114 -3.18 -1.80 -14.02
C SER A 114 -3.66 -3.21 -13.66
N GLN A 115 -2.83 -4.24 -13.84
CA GLN A 115 -3.20 -5.62 -13.52
C GLN A 115 -3.46 -5.76 -12.02
N HIS A 116 -4.56 -6.43 -11.69
CA HIS A 116 -4.95 -6.62 -10.31
C HIS A 116 -4.11 -7.71 -9.65
N ILE A 117 -3.18 -7.32 -8.77
CA ILE A 117 -2.15 -8.21 -8.21
C ILE A 117 -2.80 -9.44 -7.53
N LEU A 118 -3.78 -9.23 -6.63
CA LEU A 118 -4.39 -10.30 -5.84
C LEU A 118 -5.34 -11.19 -6.65
N TYR A 119 -5.89 -10.70 -7.76
CA TYR A 119 -6.72 -11.51 -8.64
C TYR A 119 -5.91 -12.56 -9.42
N TYR A 120 -4.69 -12.18 -9.82
CA TYR A 120 -3.82 -13.06 -10.61
C TYR A 120 -2.84 -13.88 -9.79
N ASN A 121 -2.68 -13.59 -8.49
CA ASN A 121 -1.72 -14.28 -7.63
C ASN A 121 -2.39 -14.71 -6.32
N ASP A 122 -2.55 -16.00 -6.11
CA ASP A 122 -2.94 -16.55 -4.82
C ASP A 122 -1.69 -16.69 -3.93
N PHE A 123 -1.42 -15.66 -3.16
CA PHE A 123 -0.25 -15.61 -2.26
C PHE A 123 -0.33 -16.58 -1.07
N ASN A 124 -1.45 -17.31 -0.89
CA ASN A 124 -1.54 -18.40 0.07
C ASN A 124 -1.07 -19.73 -0.53
N ALA A 125 -0.92 -19.82 -1.87
CA ALA A 125 -0.39 -20.99 -2.52
C ALA A 125 1.14 -21.04 -2.40
N GLU A 126 1.69 -22.24 -2.13
CA GLU A 126 3.12 -22.48 -1.93
C GLU A 126 3.95 -21.96 -3.11
N GLY A 127 4.99 -21.19 -2.81
CA GLY A 127 5.96 -20.65 -3.77
C GLY A 127 5.47 -19.47 -4.61
N VAL A 128 4.18 -19.11 -4.57
CA VAL A 128 3.66 -17.97 -5.36
C VAL A 128 4.22 -16.66 -4.85
N PHE A 129 4.34 -16.49 -3.53
CA PHE A 129 4.91 -15.30 -2.92
C PHE A 129 6.35 -15.07 -3.39
N ASP A 130 7.22 -16.09 -3.24
CA ASP A 130 8.62 -15.98 -3.61
C ASP A 130 8.79 -15.77 -5.12
N ALA A 131 8.01 -16.47 -5.96
CA ALA A 131 8.05 -16.28 -7.42
C ALA A 131 7.64 -14.85 -7.81
N TYR A 132 6.65 -14.26 -7.15
CA TYR A 132 6.23 -12.88 -7.38
C TYR A 132 7.33 -11.89 -6.98
N ILE A 133 7.95 -12.09 -5.81
CA ILE A 133 9.05 -11.25 -5.33
C ILE A 133 10.29 -11.40 -6.24
N ASP A 134 10.60 -12.61 -6.73
CA ASP A 134 11.66 -12.84 -7.71
C ASP A 134 11.43 -12.03 -8.99
N ALA A 135 10.22 -12.08 -9.54
CA ALA A 135 9.86 -11.32 -10.73
C ALA A 135 9.92 -9.81 -10.47
N LEU A 136 9.46 -9.33 -9.30
CA LEU A 136 9.54 -7.93 -8.89
C LEU A 136 11.00 -7.44 -8.88
N TYR A 137 11.93 -8.23 -8.35
CA TYR A 137 13.35 -7.88 -8.29
C TYR A 137 14.09 -7.97 -9.65
N GLN A 138 13.43 -8.49 -10.70
CA GLN A 138 13.91 -8.39 -12.08
C GLN A 138 13.42 -7.12 -12.80
N SER A 139 12.57 -6.30 -12.15
CA SER A 139 12.08 -5.07 -12.73
C SER A 139 13.21 -4.08 -12.99
N THR A 140 13.14 -3.39 -14.12
CA THR A 140 14.13 -2.40 -14.55
C THR A 140 13.46 -1.13 -15.02
N GLY A 141 14.14 0.01 -14.91
CA GLY A 141 13.63 1.31 -15.35
C GLY A 141 14.09 2.46 -14.46
N MET A 142 13.95 3.69 -14.93
CA MET A 142 14.41 4.88 -14.21
C MET A 142 13.66 5.14 -12.90
N GLU A 143 12.39 4.74 -12.82
CA GLU A 143 11.55 4.92 -11.63
C GLU A 143 11.45 3.66 -10.76
N VAL A 144 12.22 2.63 -11.08
CA VAL A 144 12.29 1.42 -10.28
C VAL A 144 13.34 1.61 -9.19
N ARG A 145 12.93 1.40 -7.95
CA ARG A 145 13.81 1.38 -6.77
C ARG A 145 13.62 0.07 -6.05
N LEU A 146 14.70 -0.66 -5.85
CA LEU A 146 14.72 -1.95 -5.16
C LEU A 146 15.78 -1.91 -4.08
N ILE A 147 15.45 -2.43 -2.89
CA ILE A 147 16.35 -2.49 -1.74
C ILE A 147 16.63 -3.96 -1.42
N PRO A 148 17.76 -4.50 -1.88
CA PRO A 148 18.07 -5.93 -1.73
C PRO A 148 18.09 -6.39 -0.27
N GLU A 149 18.56 -5.54 0.66
CA GLU A 149 18.71 -5.86 2.08
C GLU A 149 17.36 -5.96 2.81
N ALA A 150 16.30 -5.38 2.24
CA ALA A 150 14.95 -5.41 2.78
C ALA A 150 14.04 -6.40 2.04
N ARG A 151 14.58 -7.24 1.14
CA ARG A 151 13.82 -8.21 0.36
C ARG A 151 13.01 -9.13 1.29
N PRO A 152 11.71 -9.30 1.05
CA PRO A 152 10.89 -10.26 1.79
C PRO A 152 11.07 -11.70 1.27
N SER A 153 10.67 -12.67 2.09
CA SER A 153 10.60 -14.09 1.80
C SER A 153 9.24 -14.64 2.20
N GLU A 154 8.94 -15.87 1.78
CA GLU A 154 7.71 -16.55 2.18
C GLU A 154 7.52 -16.55 3.70
N GLY A 155 6.31 -16.22 4.14
CA GLY A 155 5.97 -16.03 5.55
C GLY A 155 6.06 -14.58 6.05
N ASP A 156 6.76 -13.69 5.34
CA ASP A 156 6.69 -12.25 5.59
C ASP A 156 5.33 -11.67 5.15
N ARG A 157 4.91 -10.58 5.80
CA ARG A 157 3.73 -9.82 5.41
C ARG A 157 4.12 -8.54 4.70
N VAL A 158 3.43 -8.27 3.61
CA VAL A 158 3.69 -7.12 2.74
C VAL A 158 2.44 -6.26 2.62
N VAL A 159 2.60 -4.95 2.73
CA VAL A 159 1.60 -3.98 2.27
C VAL A 159 2.06 -3.34 0.97
N VAL A 160 1.11 -3.10 0.08
CA VAL A 160 1.34 -2.42 -1.20
C VAL A 160 0.47 -1.17 -1.24
N LEU A 161 1.08 0.00 -1.34
CA LEU A 161 0.34 1.22 -1.64
C LEU A 161 0.19 1.32 -3.16
N SER A 162 -1.06 1.42 -3.64
CA SER A 162 -1.39 1.49 -5.07
C SER A 162 -2.05 2.81 -5.41
N SER A 163 -1.45 3.58 -6.32
CA SER A 163 -2.02 4.82 -6.85
C SER A 163 -1.86 4.91 -8.37
N CYS A 164 -2.52 5.90 -8.99
CA CYS A 164 -2.29 6.17 -10.42
C CYS A 164 -0.89 6.70 -10.66
N LEU A 165 -0.22 6.26 -11.72
CA LEU A 165 1.07 6.76 -12.15
C LEU A 165 0.95 8.22 -12.62
N TRP A 166 1.93 9.05 -12.33
CA TRP A 166 2.01 10.40 -12.88
C TRP A 166 2.27 10.34 -14.40
N GLY A 167 1.46 11.07 -15.15
CA GLY A 167 1.58 11.12 -16.62
C GLY A 167 0.80 10.03 -17.35
N ASP A 168 0.50 8.90 -16.69
CA ASP A 168 -0.25 7.80 -17.30
C ASP A 168 -1.22 7.17 -16.31
N ARG A 169 -2.49 7.57 -16.38
CA ARG A 169 -3.55 7.07 -15.48
C ARG A 169 -3.97 5.62 -15.76
N THR A 170 -3.54 5.05 -16.87
CA THR A 170 -3.79 3.64 -17.18
C THR A 170 -2.82 2.71 -16.44
N LYS A 171 -1.79 3.28 -15.83
CA LYS A 171 -0.79 2.59 -15.03
C LYS A 171 -0.90 2.91 -13.55
N ARG A 172 -0.20 2.14 -12.74
CA ARG A 172 -0.10 2.32 -11.29
C ARG A 172 1.33 2.66 -10.89
N TYR A 173 1.45 3.41 -9.80
CA TYR A 173 2.69 3.51 -9.03
C TYR A 173 2.49 2.68 -7.76
N LEU A 174 3.35 1.70 -7.57
CA LEU A 174 3.29 0.75 -6.48
C LEU A 174 4.44 0.99 -5.49
N VAL A 175 4.12 0.93 -4.21
CA VAL A 175 5.09 0.98 -3.11
C VAL A 175 4.91 -0.25 -2.26
N PHE A 176 5.92 -1.09 -2.21
CA PHE A 176 5.93 -2.35 -1.46
C PHE A 176 6.71 -2.19 -0.16
N ALA A 177 6.11 -2.61 0.94
CA ALA A 177 6.76 -2.56 2.25
C ALA A 177 6.50 -3.85 3.04
N LYS A 178 7.56 -4.37 3.67
CA LYS A 178 7.55 -5.57 4.49
C LYS A 178 7.35 -5.24 5.96
N GLU A 179 6.48 -5.99 6.66
CA GLU A 179 6.35 -5.89 8.12
C GLU A 179 7.68 -6.24 8.80
N VAL A 180 8.20 -5.32 9.61
CA VAL A 180 9.45 -5.50 10.35
C VAL A 180 9.23 -5.48 11.86
N GLN A 181 8.11 -4.95 12.31
CA GLN A 181 7.76 -4.91 13.73
C GLN A 181 6.24 -4.87 13.91
N ASN A 182 5.77 -5.57 14.95
CA ASN A 182 4.38 -5.56 15.40
C ASN A 182 4.36 -5.33 16.91
N ILE A 183 3.68 -4.27 17.35
CA ILE A 183 3.56 -3.87 18.75
C ILE A 183 2.09 -4.01 19.15
N LYS A 184 1.77 -4.97 20.02
CA LYS A 184 0.41 -5.16 20.52
C LYS A 184 0.00 -4.00 21.43
N ALA A 185 -1.24 -3.54 21.28
CA ALA A 185 -1.83 -2.59 22.24
C ALA A 185 -1.88 -3.26 23.63
N GLN A 186 -1.56 -2.48 24.66
CA GLN A 186 -1.63 -2.92 26.05
C GLN A 186 -3.06 -2.80 26.57
#